data_a3ffdb8a5a1f935a5ab23cdf6ae5f9a6
#
_entry.id   a3ffdb8a5a1f935a5ab23cdf6ae5f9a6
#
_cell.length_a   1.000
_cell.length_b   1.000
_cell.length_c   1.000
_cell.angle_alpha   90.00
_cell.angle_beta   90.00
_cell.angle_gamma   90.00
#
_symmetry.space_group_name_H-M   'P 1'
#
loop_
_entity.id
_entity.type
_entity.pdbx_description
1 polymer ?
#
loop_
_entity_poly.entity_id
_entity_poly.type
_entity_poly.pdbx_seq_one_letter_code
_entity_poly.pdbx_strand_id
1 'polypeptide(L)'
;GCDPHGDALCPWCLEQEALESVSRQVRVVDLPVGSTEDRVVGSLDMETALREGRRRFEPGILADANRGILYVDEINLLDDHLVDVLLDAAAMGVNTVEREGVSWSHPSRFVLVGTMNPEEGELRPQLLDRFGLCVEVRGMAEPEARLQVMTRRAAFEDDPVGFRAAWQERENEIAERIVAARRTLGSVAVP
;
A
#
# COMPACT_ATOMS: atom_id res chain seq x y z
N GLY A 1 3.32 -7.26 11.08
CA GLY A 1 3.55 -8.67 11.44
C GLY A 1 4.17 -9.45 10.29
N CYS A 2 4.84 -10.54 10.60
CA CYS A 2 5.42 -11.42 9.61
C CYS A 2 4.34 -12.18 8.83
N ASP A 3 4.69 -12.65 7.63
CA ASP A 3 3.86 -13.56 6.87
C ASP A 3 3.96 -14.96 7.50
N PRO A 4 2.85 -15.57 7.97
CA PRO A 4 2.90 -16.92 8.56
C PRO A 4 3.27 -18.01 7.55
N HIS A 5 3.17 -17.70 6.25
CA HIS A 5 3.53 -18.61 5.15
C HIS A 5 4.81 -18.17 4.42
N GLY A 6 5.47 -17.11 4.91
CA GLY A 6 6.70 -16.59 4.33
C GLY A 6 7.95 -17.20 4.98
N ASP A 7 9.03 -17.26 4.20
CA ASP A 7 10.30 -17.86 4.65
C ASP A 7 11.11 -16.94 5.59
N ALA A 8 10.75 -15.65 5.69
CA ALA A 8 11.47 -14.65 6.48
C ALA A 8 10.64 -14.18 7.68
N LEU A 9 10.99 -14.67 8.84
CA LEU A 9 10.45 -14.21 10.12
C LEU A 9 11.36 -13.13 10.72
N CYS A 10 10.76 -12.14 11.40
CA CYS A 10 11.53 -11.17 12.17
C CYS A 10 12.13 -11.82 13.44
N PRO A 11 13.17 -11.22 14.06
CA PRO A 11 13.82 -11.78 15.23
C PRO A 11 12.85 -12.14 16.37
N TRP A 12 11.86 -11.28 16.61
CA TRP A 12 10.83 -11.54 17.62
C TRP A 12 10.00 -12.81 17.33
N CYS A 13 9.61 -13.02 16.06
CA CYS A 13 8.87 -14.22 15.68
C CYS A 13 9.72 -15.49 15.76
N LEU A 14 11.04 -15.37 15.51
CA LEU A 14 11.97 -16.49 15.62
C LEU A 14 12.19 -16.95 17.06
N GLU A 15 12.00 -16.08 18.04
CA GLU A 15 12.13 -16.37 19.47
C GLU A 15 10.87 -17.04 20.08
N GLN A 16 9.76 -17.07 19.32
CA GLN A 16 8.51 -17.67 19.82
C GLN A 16 8.48 -19.18 19.59
N GLU A 17 8.08 -19.94 20.61
CA GLU A 17 7.90 -21.41 20.50
C GLU A 17 6.72 -21.79 19.59
N ALA A 18 5.69 -20.92 19.52
CA ALA A 18 4.53 -21.09 18.66
C ALA A 18 4.10 -19.75 18.05
N LEU A 19 3.84 -19.74 16.76
CA LEU A 19 3.36 -18.58 16.04
C LEU A 19 1.85 -18.68 15.86
N GLU A 20 1.12 -17.76 16.50
CA GLU A 20 -0.30 -17.59 16.25
C GLU A 20 -0.51 -16.66 15.05
N SER A 21 -1.33 -17.10 14.10
CA SER A 21 -1.73 -16.29 12.96
C SER A 21 -3.18 -15.84 13.11
N VAL A 22 -3.44 -14.58 12.77
CA VAL A 22 -4.79 -14.01 12.76
C VAL A 22 -5.13 -13.51 11.36
N SER A 23 -6.36 -13.75 10.93
CA SER A 23 -6.89 -13.15 9.71
C SER A 23 -7.36 -11.73 9.98
N ARG A 24 -6.94 -10.78 9.17
CA ARG A 24 -7.37 -9.39 9.25
C ARG A 24 -7.64 -8.84 7.86
N GLN A 25 -8.46 -7.80 7.79
CA GLN A 25 -8.62 -7.06 6.54
C GLN A 25 -7.30 -6.44 6.09
N VAL A 26 -7.07 -6.40 4.78
CA VAL A 26 -5.91 -5.72 4.20
C VAL A 26 -5.99 -4.23 4.58
N ARG A 27 -4.89 -3.73 5.11
CA ARG A 27 -4.80 -2.33 5.51
C ARG A 27 -4.51 -1.47 4.28
N VAL A 28 -5.28 -0.41 4.11
CA VAL A 28 -4.99 0.67 3.17
C VAL A 28 -4.42 1.82 3.98
N VAL A 29 -3.26 2.29 3.57
CA VAL A 29 -2.55 3.40 4.23
C VAL A 29 -2.43 4.52 3.21
N ASP A 30 -2.95 5.69 3.55
CA ASP A 30 -2.87 6.87 2.72
C ASP A 30 -1.55 7.61 2.97
N LEU A 31 -0.88 7.99 1.89
CA LEU A 31 0.28 8.88 1.94
C LEU A 31 -0.15 10.30 1.57
N PRO A 32 -0.15 11.24 2.51
CA PRO A 32 -0.46 12.64 2.20
C PRO A 32 0.59 13.29 1.30
N VAL A 33 0.19 14.11 0.33
CA VAL A 33 1.05 14.84 -0.62
C VAL A 33 1.97 15.72 0.20
N GLY A 34 2.26 16.17 0.97
CA GLY A 34 3.19 17.00 1.75
C GLY A 34 3.97 16.21 2.82
N SER A 35 4.00 14.89 2.71
CA SER A 35 4.75 14.07 3.64
C SER A 35 6.25 14.31 3.51
N THR A 36 6.93 14.42 4.64
CA THR A 36 8.40 14.45 4.67
C THR A 36 8.97 13.04 4.55
N GLU A 37 10.21 12.94 4.08
CA GLU A 37 10.92 11.66 3.98
C GLU A 37 10.91 10.90 5.31
N ASP A 38 11.19 11.57 6.42
CA ASP A 38 11.19 10.99 7.77
C ASP A 38 9.86 10.33 8.14
N ARG A 39 8.76 10.96 7.74
CA ARG A 39 7.43 10.39 7.96
C ARG A 39 7.17 9.15 7.11
N VAL A 40 7.77 9.10 5.94
CA VAL A 40 7.62 7.97 5.00
C VAL A 40 8.47 6.79 5.43
N VAL A 41 9.77 6.98 5.54
CA VAL A 41 10.74 5.91 5.83
C VAL A 41 10.87 5.60 7.32
N GLY A 42 10.58 6.57 8.18
CA GLY A 42 10.82 6.55 9.61
C GLY A 42 12.02 7.39 10.03
N SER A 43 12.14 7.63 11.32
CA SER A 43 13.18 8.49 11.89
C SER A 43 13.78 7.91 13.16
N LEU A 44 14.92 8.46 13.58
CA LEU A 44 15.48 8.18 14.90
C LEU A 44 14.82 9.09 15.94
N ASP A 45 14.34 8.49 17.03
CA ASP A 45 13.86 9.23 18.20
C ASP A 45 15.06 9.86 18.94
N MET A 46 15.36 11.09 18.55
CA MET A 46 16.47 11.86 19.12
C MET A 46 16.23 12.25 20.57
N GLU A 47 14.95 12.42 20.98
CA GLU A 47 14.62 12.77 22.37
C GLU A 47 14.93 11.60 23.31
N THR A 48 14.51 10.40 22.97
CA THR A 48 14.85 9.19 23.73
C THR A 48 16.36 8.92 23.71
N ALA A 49 17.03 9.16 22.58
CA ALA A 49 18.47 9.00 22.49
C ALA A 49 19.23 9.93 23.44
N LEU A 50 18.81 11.18 23.56
CA LEU A 50 19.43 12.18 24.45
C LEU A 50 19.09 11.94 25.93
N ARG A 51 17.88 11.52 26.27
CA ARG A 51 17.43 11.31 27.65
C ARG A 51 17.89 10.00 28.26
N GLU A 52 17.88 8.93 27.50
CA GLU A 52 18.08 7.57 27.97
C GLU A 52 19.40 6.93 27.44
N GLY A 53 20.09 7.59 26.53
CA GLY A 53 21.26 7.04 25.87
C GLY A 53 20.95 5.82 24.96
N ARG A 54 19.66 5.60 24.67
CA ARG A 54 19.20 4.49 23.84
C ARG A 54 18.68 5.01 22.50
N ARG A 55 19.21 4.48 21.44
CA ARG A 55 18.73 4.79 20.08
C ARG A 55 17.47 3.99 19.80
N ARG A 56 16.37 4.69 19.57
CA ARG A 56 15.08 4.11 19.19
C ARG A 56 14.72 4.57 17.80
N PHE A 57 14.32 3.64 16.95
CA PHE A 57 13.79 3.94 15.63
C PHE A 57 12.26 4.04 15.70
N GLU A 58 11.70 5.10 15.13
CA GLU A 58 10.27 5.29 14.94
C GLU A 58 9.91 4.91 13.50
N PRO A 59 9.18 3.79 13.31
CA PRO A 59 8.77 3.36 11.99
C PRO A 59 7.86 4.38 11.31
N GLY A 60 8.08 4.58 10.00
CA GLY A 60 7.26 5.46 9.16
C GLY A 60 6.08 4.74 8.48
N ILE A 61 5.48 5.45 7.54
CA ILE A 61 4.32 5.00 6.75
C ILE A 61 4.62 3.69 6.01
N LEU A 62 5.86 3.49 5.53
CA LEU A 62 6.27 2.26 4.85
C LEU A 62 6.17 1.02 5.74
N ALA A 63 6.45 1.17 7.04
CA ALA A 63 6.26 0.07 7.99
C ALA A 63 4.77 -0.24 8.22
N ASP A 64 3.95 0.80 8.28
CA ASP A 64 2.50 0.69 8.44
C ASP A 64 1.83 0.02 7.23
N ALA A 65 2.33 0.32 6.03
CA ALA A 65 1.84 -0.25 4.78
C ALA A 65 2.28 -1.71 4.55
N ASN A 66 3.21 -2.23 5.35
CA ASN A 66 3.72 -3.59 5.16
C ASN A 66 2.60 -4.64 5.13
N ARG A 67 2.55 -5.45 4.06
CA ARG A 67 1.52 -6.44 3.75
C ARG A 67 0.12 -5.83 3.53
N GLY A 68 0.09 -4.58 3.10
CA GLY A 68 -1.12 -3.83 2.80
C GLY A 68 -1.05 -3.14 1.44
N ILE A 69 -1.81 -2.08 1.34
CA ILE A 69 -1.86 -1.19 0.18
C ILE A 69 -1.39 0.18 0.64
N LEU A 70 -0.43 0.76 -0.06
CA LEU A 70 -0.05 2.16 0.07
C LEU A 70 -0.75 2.93 -1.05
N TYR A 71 -1.65 3.82 -0.67
CA TYR A 71 -2.39 4.67 -1.59
C TYR A 71 -1.80 6.07 -1.60
N VAL A 72 -1.51 6.57 -2.78
CA VAL A 72 -0.95 7.90 -3.01
C VAL A 72 -1.86 8.63 -3.97
N ASP A 73 -2.58 9.61 -3.47
CA ASP A 73 -3.37 10.49 -4.32
C ASP A 73 -2.47 11.53 -4.96
N GLU A 74 -2.66 11.78 -6.26
CA GLU A 74 -1.85 12.74 -7.03
C GLU A 74 -0.33 12.50 -6.91
N ILE A 75 0.10 11.27 -7.20
CA ILE A 75 1.52 10.87 -7.07
C ILE A 75 2.47 11.75 -7.89
N ASN A 76 1.96 12.40 -8.95
CA ASN A 76 2.69 13.35 -9.78
C ASN A 76 3.06 14.66 -9.04
N LEU A 77 2.41 14.94 -7.90
CA LEU A 77 2.70 16.10 -7.06
C LEU A 77 3.68 15.80 -5.91
N LEU A 78 4.04 14.53 -5.70
CA LEU A 78 5.07 14.18 -4.72
C LEU A 78 6.45 14.63 -5.20
N ASP A 79 7.29 14.93 -4.22
CA ASP A 79 8.71 15.16 -4.46
C ASP A 79 9.33 13.93 -5.14
N ASP A 80 10.12 14.16 -6.16
CA ASP A 80 10.75 13.13 -6.98
C ASP A 80 11.55 12.11 -6.16
N HIS A 81 12.27 12.60 -5.16
CA HIS A 81 13.05 11.75 -4.27
C HIS A 81 12.15 10.81 -3.44
N LEU A 82 11.01 11.30 -2.96
CA LEU A 82 10.04 10.46 -2.24
C LEU A 82 9.46 9.37 -3.13
N VAL A 83 9.15 9.69 -4.37
CA VAL A 83 8.63 8.67 -5.31
C VAL A 83 9.68 7.60 -5.57
N ASP A 84 10.95 7.96 -5.76
CA ASP A 84 12.04 7.00 -5.92
C ASP A 84 12.17 6.09 -4.69
N VAL A 85 12.12 6.65 -3.48
CA VAL A 85 12.15 5.88 -2.22
C VAL A 85 10.98 4.89 -2.12
N LEU A 86 9.77 5.32 -2.49
CA LEU A 86 8.59 4.47 -2.49
C LEU A 86 8.72 3.29 -3.46
N LEU A 87 9.19 3.58 -4.68
CA LEU A 87 9.36 2.56 -5.72
C LEU A 87 10.48 1.57 -5.39
N ASP A 88 11.57 2.04 -4.82
CA ASP A 88 12.67 1.19 -4.38
C ASP A 88 12.22 0.29 -3.22
N ALA A 89 11.52 0.83 -2.23
CA ALA A 89 10.96 0.04 -1.13
C ALA A 89 9.94 -1.00 -1.62
N ALA A 90 9.08 -0.63 -2.59
CA ALA A 90 8.12 -1.56 -3.20
C ALA A 90 8.80 -2.69 -3.98
N ALA A 91 9.88 -2.38 -4.72
CA ALA A 91 10.63 -3.36 -5.50
C ALA A 91 11.45 -4.31 -4.61
N MET A 92 12.12 -3.77 -3.60
CA MET A 92 12.99 -4.54 -2.70
C MET A 92 12.21 -5.29 -1.61
N GLY A 93 11.00 -4.83 -1.27
CA GLY A 93 10.19 -5.38 -0.18
C GLY A 93 10.77 -5.11 1.22
N VAL A 94 11.75 -4.23 1.30
CA VAL A 94 12.45 -3.84 2.54
C VAL A 94 12.71 -2.34 2.46
N ASN A 95 12.50 -1.65 3.58
CA ASN A 95 12.94 -0.28 3.76
C ASN A 95 14.17 -0.26 4.66
N THR A 96 15.23 0.41 4.22
CA THR A 96 16.49 0.57 4.98
C THR A 96 16.76 2.06 5.17
N VAL A 97 16.94 2.46 6.42
CA VAL A 97 17.24 3.85 6.78
C VAL A 97 18.63 3.88 7.41
N GLU A 98 19.52 4.67 6.82
CA GLU A 98 20.88 4.89 7.32
C GLU A 98 21.03 6.33 7.77
N ARG A 99 21.17 6.54 9.08
CA ARG A 99 21.34 7.87 9.68
C ARG A 99 22.28 7.81 10.87
N GLU A 100 23.13 8.81 11.01
CA GLU A 100 24.04 8.98 12.14
C GLU A 100 24.90 7.72 12.42
N GLY A 101 25.29 6.99 11.36
CA GLY A 101 26.04 5.74 11.48
C GLY A 101 25.24 4.56 12.05
N VAL A 102 23.93 4.65 12.05
CA VAL A 102 23.01 3.56 12.37
C VAL A 102 22.26 3.16 11.11
N SER A 103 22.24 1.87 10.84
CA SER A 103 21.40 1.28 9.79
C SER A 103 20.25 0.53 10.46
N TRP A 104 19.02 0.86 10.05
CA TRP A 104 17.81 0.18 10.48
C TRP A 104 17.04 -0.32 9.28
N SER A 105 16.59 -1.56 9.34
CA SER A 105 15.86 -2.18 8.23
C SER A 105 14.60 -2.87 8.75
N HIS A 106 13.52 -2.77 7.98
CA HIS A 106 12.27 -3.46 8.27
C HIS A 106 11.57 -3.92 6.98
N PRO A 107 10.74 -4.96 7.04
CA PRO A 107 9.94 -5.38 5.89
C PRO A 107 9.00 -4.26 5.41
N SER A 108 8.93 -4.08 4.09
CA SER A 108 8.11 -3.06 3.43
C SER A 108 7.50 -3.62 2.13
N ARG A 109 6.78 -4.73 2.26
CA ARG A 109 6.08 -5.37 1.14
C ARG A 109 4.66 -4.85 1.06
N PHE A 110 4.35 -4.05 0.07
CA PHE A 110 3.02 -3.47 -0.13
C PHE A 110 2.68 -3.39 -1.62
N VAL A 111 1.40 -3.21 -1.91
CA VAL A 111 0.93 -2.84 -3.25
C VAL A 111 0.86 -1.32 -3.30
N LEU A 112 1.60 -0.70 -4.21
CA LEU A 112 1.53 0.74 -4.45
C LEU A 112 0.39 1.03 -5.42
N VAL A 113 -0.53 1.90 -5.02
CA VAL A 113 -1.60 2.44 -5.87
C VAL A 113 -1.45 3.95 -5.90
N GLY A 114 -1.12 4.48 -7.07
CA GLY A 114 -1.04 5.92 -7.29
C GLY A 114 -2.14 6.40 -8.23
N THR A 115 -2.75 7.54 -7.92
CA THR A 115 -3.57 8.28 -8.87
C THR A 115 -2.80 9.46 -9.42
N MET A 116 -3.19 9.93 -10.58
CA MET A 116 -2.68 11.19 -11.14
C MET A 116 -3.77 11.88 -11.96
N ASN A 117 -3.69 13.20 -12.01
CA ASN A 117 -4.44 14.00 -12.94
C ASN A 117 -3.47 14.55 -14.02
N PRO A 118 -3.61 14.14 -15.29
CA PRO A 118 -2.73 14.61 -16.36
C PRO A 118 -2.73 16.14 -16.55
N GLU A 119 -3.78 16.84 -16.10
CA GLU A 119 -3.86 18.30 -16.17
C GLU A 119 -2.92 19.00 -15.19
N GLU A 120 -2.52 18.31 -14.12
CA GLU A 120 -1.63 18.84 -13.06
C GLU A 120 -0.16 18.49 -13.26
N GLY A 121 0.14 17.72 -14.29
CA GLY A 121 1.49 17.32 -14.65
C GLY A 121 1.57 15.87 -15.11
N GLU A 122 2.57 15.56 -15.89
CA GLU A 122 2.84 14.22 -16.37
C GLU A 122 3.75 13.46 -15.40
N LEU A 123 3.51 12.17 -15.25
CA LEU A 123 4.47 11.27 -14.61
C LEU A 123 5.71 11.13 -15.49
N ARG A 124 6.87 11.20 -14.88
CA ARG A 124 8.12 10.93 -15.60
C ARG A 124 8.07 9.51 -16.17
N PRO A 125 8.52 9.30 -17.43
CA PRO A 125 8.51 7.98 -18.06
C PRO A 125 9.18 6.89 -17.19
N GLN A 126 10.27 7.24 -16.51
CA GLN A 126 11.01 6.33 -15.62
C GLN A 126 10.17 5.83 -14.43
N LEU A 127 9.20 6.64 -13.96
CA LEU A 127 8.28 6.24 -12.89
C LEU A 127 7.19 5.34 -13.46
N LEU A 128 6.66 5.68 -14.63
CA LEU A 128 5.61 4.90 -15.27
C LEU A 128 6.10 3.48 -15.58
N ASP A 129 7.35 3.32 -16.02
CA ASP A 129 7.97 2.02 -16.32
C ASP A 129 8.09 1.09 -15.09
N ARG A 130 8.06 1.66 -13.89
CA ARG A 130 8.11 0.88 -12.62
C ARG A 130 6.73 0.43 -12.14
N PHE A 131 5.64 0.98 -12.69
CA PHE A 131 4.28 0.50 -12.42
C PHE A 131 3.95 -0.67 -13.32
N GLY A 132 3.57 -1.80 -12.74
CA GLY A 132 3.18 -2.99 -13.50
C GLY A 132 1.84 -2.86 -14.24
N LEU A 133 0.99 -1.92 -13.82
CA LEU A 133 -0.33 -1.66 -14.41
C LEU A 133 -0.60 -0.16 -14.45
N CYS A 134 -1.16 0.29 -15.57
CA CYS A 134 -1.67 1.65 -15.75
C CYS A 134 -3.08 1.59 -16.32
N VAL A 135 -4.02 2.30 -15.71
CA VAL A 135 -5.42 2.34 -16.14
C VAL A 135 -5.83 3.78 -16.34
N GLU A 136 -6.29 4.10 -17.55
CA GLU A 136 -6.87 5.40 -17.85
C GLU A 136 -8.35 5.43 -17.44
N VAL A 137 -8.70 6.30 -16.50
CA VAL A 137 -10.08 6.52 -16.06
C VAL A 137 -10.64 7.73 -16.76
N ARG A 138 -11.65 7.52 -17.59
CA ARG A 138 -12.36 8.59 -18.31
C ARG A 138 -13.73 8.85 -17.70
N GLY A 139 -14.21 10.08 -17.84
CA GLY A 139 -15.59 10.42 -17.50
C GLY A 139 -16.59 9.59 -18.31
N MET A 140 -17.69 9.21 -17.67
CA MET A 140 -18.77 8.48 -18.34
C MET A 140 -19.53 9.43 -19.26
N ALA A 141 -19.53 9.15 -20.56
CA ALA A 141 -20.28 9.91 -21.55
C ALA A 141 -21.77 9.53 -21.57
N GLU A 142 -22.08 8.25 -21.31
CA GLU A 142 -23.43 7.71 -21.41
C GLU A 142 -24.35 8.21 -20.26
N PRO A 143 -25.51 8.86 -20.57
CA PRO A 143 -26.40 9.38 -19.55
C PRO A 143 -26.91 8.33 -18.57
N GLU A 144 -27.21 7.12 -19.05
CA GLU A 144 -27.70 6.00 -18.25
C GLU A 144 -26.65 5.53 -17.23
N ALA A 145 -25.37 5.47 -17.62
CA ALA A 145 -24.28 5.11 -16.74
C ALA A 145 -24.07 6.19 -15.65
N ARG A 146 -24.18 7.46 -16.02
CA ARG A 146 -24.12 8.59 -15.06
C ARG A 146 -25.27 8.54 -14.07
N LEU A 147 -26.50 8.26 -14.53
CA LEU A 147 -27.67 8.10 -13.66
C LEU A 147 -27.48 6.94 -12.68
N GLN A 148 -26.92 5.81 -13.13
CA GLN A 148 -26.61 4.69 -12.25
C GLN A 148 -25.61 5.05 -11.14
N VAL A 149 -24.57 5.83 -11.45
CA VAL A 149 -23.61 6.30 -10.44
C VAL A 149 -24.33 7.16 -9.38
N MET A 150 -25.16 8.12 -9.82
CA MET A 150 -25.91 8.98 -8.90
C MET A 150 -26.89 8.18 -8.03
N THR A 151 -27.62 7.26 -8.64
CA THR A 151 -28.59 6.41 -7.93
C THR A 151 -27.92 5.52 -6.90
N ARG A 152 -26.78 4.89 -7.25
CA ARG A 152 -26.01 4.04 -6.34
C ARG A 152 -25.41 4.86 -5.20
N ARG A 153 -24.93 6.07 -5.50
CA ARG A 153 -24.37 6.96 -4.49
C ARG A 153 -25.44 7.37 -3.48
N ALA A 154 -26.62 7.78 -3.96
CA ALA A 154 -27.75 8.14 -3.11
C ALA A 154 -28.20 6.95 -2.23
N ALA A 155 -28.32 5.76 -2.82
CA ALA A 155 -28.67 4.55 -2.06
C ALA A 155 -27.64 4.19 -0.99
N PHE A 156 -26.33 4.39 -1.29
CA PHE A 156 -25.28 4.19 -0.29
C PHE A 156 -25.34 5.22 0.85
N GLU A 157 -25.65 6.48 0.54
CA GLU A 157 -25.76 7.55 1.55
C GLU A 157 -26.97 7.35 2.45
N ASP A 158 -28.08 6.82 1.91
CA ASP A 158 -29.31 6.53 2.65
C ASP A 158 -29.15 5.34 3.61
N ASP A 159 -28.63 4.21 3.12
CA ASP A 159 -28.36 3.01 3.93
C ASP A 159 -27.03 2.33 3.52
N PRO A 160 -25.91 2.75 4.10
CA PRO A 160 -24.60 2.17 3.79
C PRO A 160 -24.46 0.67 4.13
N VAL A 161 -25.19 0.21 5.16
CA VAL A 161 -25.11 -1.18 5.63
C VAL A 161 -25.90 -2.09 4.71
N GLY A 162 -27.16 -1.73 4.42
CA GLY A 162 -28.00 -2.48 3.49
C GLY A 162 -27.43 -2.48 2.07
N PHE A 163 -26.87 -1.35 1.63
CA PHE A 163 -26.22 -1.26 0.33
C PHE A 163 -25.05 -2.25 0.21
N ARG A 164 -24.16 -2.31 1.20
CA ARG A 164 -23.05 -3.27 1.22
C ARG A 164 -23.55 -4.71 1.23
N ALA A 165 -24.57 -5.00 2.04
CA ALA A 165 -25.14 -6.34 2.10
C ALA A 165 -25.73 -6.79 0.75
N ALA A 166 -26.36 -5.88 0.02
CA ALA A 166 -26.91 -6.16 -1.31
C ALA A 166 -25.84 -6.45 -2.38
N TRP A 167 -24.61 -5.99 -2.19
CA TRP A 167 -23.49 -6.22 -3.11
C TRP A 167 -22.58 -7.37 -2.69
N GLN A 168 -22.74 -7.89 -1.48
CA GLN A 168 -21.81 -8.88 -0.87
C GLN A 168 -21.61 -10.12 -1.73
N GLU A 169 -22.66 -10.65 -2.35
CA GLU A 169 -22.57 -11.85 -3.20
C GLU A 169 -21.66 -11.61 -4.41
N ARG A 170 -21.82 -10.48 -5.09
CA ARG A 170 -20.97 -10.12 -6.25
C ARG A 170 -19.51 -9.86 -5.85
N GLU A 171 -19.29 -9.25 -4.69
CA GLU A 171 -17.94 -9.06 -4.16
C GLU A 171 -17.28 -10.40 -3.81
N ASN A 172 -18.03 -11.34 -3.24
CA ASN A 172 -17.55 -12.68 -2.96
C ASN A 172 -17.16 -13.43 -4.24
N GLU A 173 -17.97 -13.36 -5.30
CA GLU A 173 -17.65 -13.95 -6.62
C GLU A 173 -16.32 -13.41 -7.17
N ILE A 174 -16.10 -12.10 -7.07
CA ILE A 174 -14.83 -11.48 -7.52
C ILE A 174 -13.67 -11.96 -6.66
N ALA A 175 -13.84 -11.99 -5.34
CA ALA A 175 -12.83 -12.45 -4.39
C ALA A 175 -12.43 -13.92 -4.66
N GLU A 176 -13.41 -14.81 -4.91
CA GLU A 176 -13.16 -16.22 -5.26
C GLU A 176 -12.38 -16.35 -6.58
N ARG A 177 -12.74 -15.56 -7.59
CA ARG A 177 -12.00 -15.52 -8.87
C ARG A 177 -10.56 -15.07 -8.68
N ILE A 178 -10.30 -14.06 -7.84
CA ILE A 178 -8.95 -13.60 -7.52
C ILE A 178 -8.17 -14.71 -6.80
N VAL A 179 -8.78 -15.39 -5.83
CA VAL A 179 -8.14 -16.49 -5.09
C VAL A 179 -7.80 -17.65 -6.04
N ALA A 180 -8.72 -18.02 -6.95
CA ALA A 180 -8.50 -19.05 -7.95
C ALA A 180 -7.35 -18.67 -8.91
N ALA A 181 -7.34 -17.43 -9.41
CA ALA A 181 -6.28 -16.92 -10.28
C ALA A 181 -4.91 -16.96 -9.59
N ARG A 182 -4.82 -16.55 -8.31
CA ARG A 182 -3.57 -16.63 -7.54
C ARG A 182 -3.04 -18.03 -7.37
N ARG A 183 -3.91 -19.04 -7.22
CA ARG A 183 -3.50 -20.44 -7.11
C ARG A 183 -2.92 -21.00 -8.42
N THR A 184 -3.42 -20.52 -9.55
CA THR A 184 -2.99 -20.98 -10.87
C THR A 184 -1.82 -20.17 -11.44
N LEU A 185 -1.51 -19.03 -10.87
CA LEU A 185 -0.49 -18.09 -11.39
C LEU A 185 0.87 -18.78 -11.60
N GLY A 186 1.30 -19.63 -10.67
CA GLY A 186 2.57 -20.34 -10.76
C GLY A 186 2.65 -21.41 -11.87
N SER A 187 1.50 -21.80 -12.43
CA SER A 187 1.41 -22.76 -13.54
C SER A 187 1.26 -22.10 -14.93
N VAL A 188 1.11 -20.78 -14.96
CA VAL A 188 0.96 -20.03 -16.22
C VAL A 188 2.34 -19.84 -16.84
N ALA A 189 2.53 -20.40 -18.04
CA ALA A 189 3.71 -20.12 -18.85
C ALA A 189 3.57 -18.73 -19.48
N VAL A 190 4.53 -17.87 -19.21
CA VAL A 190 4.64 -16.57 -19.90
C VAL A 190 5.53 -16.81 -21.13
N PRO A 191 5.05 -16.50 -22.37
CA PRO A 191 5.81 -16.71 -23.58
C PRO A 191 7.04 -15.79 -23.68
#